data_5ae89e45fa795c7b5a5393bb2b32f4be
#
_entry.id   5ae89e45fa795c7b5a5393bb2b32f4be
#
_cell.length_a   1.000
_cell.length_b   1.000
_cell.length_c   1.000
_cell.angle_alpha   90.00
_cell.angle_beta   90.00
_cell.angle_gamma   90.00
#
_symmetry.space_group_name_H-M   'P 1'
#
loop_
_entity.id
_entity.type
_entity.pdbx_description
1 polymer ?
#
loop_
_entity_poly.entity_id
_entity_poly.type
_entity_poly.pdbx_seq_one_letter_code
_entity_poly.pdbx_strand_id
1 'polypeptide(L)'
;MKIFKQLFSAVFLPLSLFAQEPSEATSEETYSEPISTFSSTRVINGHSVETLSKGTYEFRIEHRFGDIAGVNGGVQQMFGFDNLSDMRIAMEYGITDQLMVGFGRSKGTGAPYRSLVDGFVKYKVIGQEPKKSPISITAVAGSSFTYMTAAPDEGLVTHFPKAVHRLNYFAQIHVAHHFGDRGALQVSPTLVHRNYVASTDVNDLFALGISGRIRLTSRFALVGEYYHCFNGSQFRQTGFTNSGALALEWFTFGHNFTINLTNSGGIGETQFIPYTSEQWQKGQFRLGFTVGRKFVIE
;
A
#
# COMPACT_ATOMS: atom_id res chain seq x y z
N MET A 1 -31.97 17.48 9.36
CA MET A 1 -30.94 17.27 10.39
C MET A 1 -31.37 16.28 11.49
N LYS A 2 -32.48 15.54 11.35
CA LYS A 2 -32.93 14.50 12.33
C LYS A 2 -32.87 13.06 11.78
N ILE A 3 -32.60 12.85 10.49
CA ILE A 3 -32.58 11.52 9.84
C ILE A 3 -31.19 10.86 9.96
N PHE A 4 -30.13 11.60 10.17
CA PHE A 4 -28.75 11.08 10.25
C PHE A 4 -28.41 10.37 11.58
N LYS A 5 -29.25 10.55 12.62
CA LYS A 5 -29.00 9.90 13.95
C LYS A 5 -29.51 8.46 14.05
N GLN A 6 -30.39 8.01 13.17
CA GLN A 6 -30.98 6.67 13.25
C GLN A 6 -30.24 5.61 12.41
N LEU A 7 -29.42 5.98 11.45
CA LEU A 7 -28.67 5.03 10.61
C LEU A 7 -27.40 4.49 11.26
N PHE A 8 -26.91 5.14 12.33
CA PHE A 8 -25.69 4.70 13.03
C PHE A 8 -25.94 3.69 14.16
N SER A 9 -27.20 3.46 14.55
CA SER A 9 -27.55 2.53 15.66
C SER A 9 -27.75 1.07 15.23
N ALA A 10 -27.75 0.77 13.95
CA ALA A 10 -28.08 -0.58 13.44
C ALA A 10 -26.88 -1.47 13.08
N VAL A 11 -25.64 -1.00 13.24
CA VAL A 11 -24.42 -1.74 12.83
C VAL A 11 -23.63 -2.29 14.04
N PHE A 12 -24.09 -2.04 15.27
CA PHE A 12 -23.54 -2.74 16.45
C PHE A 12 -24.30 -4.01 16.75
N LEU A 13 -24.13 -5.05 15.93
CA LEU A 13 -24.39 -6.43 16.36
C LEU A 13 -23.27 -6.83 17.34
N PRO A 14 -23.59 -7.42 18.50
CA PRO A 14 -22.58 -7.79 19.48
C PRO A 14 -21.70 -8.92 18.92
N LEU A 15 -20.42 -8.63 18.74
CA LEU A 15 -19.36 -9.59 18.38
C LEU A 15 -19.00 -10.52 19.55
N SER A 16 -19.96 -10.91 20.39
CA SER A 16 -19.75 -11.71 21.60
C SER A 16 -19.82 -13.23 21.38
N LEU A 17 -19.91 -13.72 20.13
CA LEU A 17 -20.18 -15.14 19.88
C LEU A 17 -18.95 -15.98 19.47
N PHE A 18 -17.72 -15.46 19.50
CA PHE A 18 -16.52 -16.23 19.15
C PHE A 18 -15.33 -16.03 20.09
N ALA A 19 -15.58 -15.88 21.38
CA ALA A 19 -14.52 -15.95 22.39
C ALA A 19 -14.60 -17.31 23.11
N GLN A 20 -14.15 -18.37 22.44
CA GLN A 20 -13.68 -19.56 23.15
C GLN A 20 -12.18 -19.39 23.36
N GLU A 21 -11.79 -19.07 24.59
CA GLU A 21 -10.38 -19.07 25.00
C GLU A 21 -9.87 -20.50 25.02
N PRO A 22 -8.74 -20.80 24.37
CA PRO A 22 -8.02 -22.05 24.65
C PRO A 22 -7.28 -21.87 25.98
N SER A 23 -7.47 -22.84 26.86
CA SER A 23 -6.80 -23.08 28.12
C SER A 23 -5.28 -22.85 28.05
N GLU A 24 -4.75 -22.17 29.06
CA GLU A 24 -3.34 -21.96 29.34
C GLU A 24 -2.56 -23.27 29.38
N ALA A 25 -1.56 -23.39 28.53
CA ALA A 25 -0.44 -24.29 28.74
C ALA A 25 0.82 -23.43 28.84
N THR A 26 1.29 -23.29 30.05
CA THR A 26 2.54 -22.68 30.48
C THR A 26 3.76 -23.30 29.80
N SER A 27 4.49 -22.51 29.05
CA SER A 27 5.94 -22.54 28.96
C SER A 27 6.43 -21.17 28.51
N GLU A 28 6.97 -20.40 29.46
CA GLU A 28 7.72 -19.17 29.19
C GLU A 28 9.05 -19.51 28.50
N GLU A 29 9.04 -19.65 27.20
CA GLU A 29 10.21 -19.31 26.41
C GLU A 29 10.09 -17.85 25.99
N THR A 30 10.88 -17.01 26.63
CA THR A 30 11.00 -15.58 26.30
C THR A 30 11.67 -15.45 24.94
N TYR A 31 10.94 -15.76 23.88
CA TYR A 31 11.32 -15.36 22.54
C TYR A 31 11.10 -13.85 22.44
N SER A 32 12.16 -13.09 22.60
CA SER A 32 12.18 -11.70 22.20
C SER A 32 12.18 -11.65 20.69
N GLU A 33 10.99 -11.68 20.08
CA GLU A 33 10.87 -11.38 18.66
C GLU A 33 11.49 -10.00 18.40
N PRO A 34 12.29 -9.84 17.33
CA PRO A 34 12.78 -8.53 16.94
C PRO A 34 11.60 -7.58 16.83
N ILE A 35 11.68 -6.44 17.51
CA ILE A 35 10.59 -5.45 17.53
C ILE A 35 10.36 -4.98 16.10
N SER A 36 9.35 -5.53 15.44
CA SER A 36 8.94 -5.12 14.10
C SER A 36 8.39 -3.71 14.15
N THR A 37 8.92 -2.82 13.32
CA THR A 37 8.48 -1.43 13.22
C THR A 37 7.07 -1.36 12.63
N PHE A 38 6.82 -2.16 11.59
CA PHE A 38 5.51 -2.37 10.97
C PHE A 38 5.17 -3.87 11.02
N SER A 39 3.91 -4.20 10.85
CA SER A 39 3.40 -5.56 10.90
C SER A 39 3.55 -6.33 9.60
N SER A 40 3.70 -5.60 8.50
CA SER A 40 3.69 -6.12 7.14
C SER A 40 4.82 -5.51 6.31
N THR A 41 5.16 -6.15 5.22
CA THR A 41 6.12 -5.67 4.20
C THR A 41 5.64 -4.42 3.48
N ARG A 42 4.35 -4.09 3.57
CA ARG A 42 3.76 -2.84 3.10
C ARG A 42 3.06 -2.10 4.23
N VAL A 43 3.01 -0.77 4.13
CA VAL A 43 2.26 0.09 5.06
C VAL A 43 0.78 0.06 4.69
N ILE A 44 0.36 0.74 3.64
CA ILE A 44 -0.96 0.65 3.01
C ILE A 44 -0.76 0.44 1.51
N ASN A 45 -0.26 1.48 0.81
CA ASN A 45 0.11 1.43 -0.61
C ASN A 45 1.61 1.18 -0.77
N GLY A 46 2.43 1.92 -0.02
CA GLY A 46 3.88 1.90 -0.10
C GLY A 46 4.51 0.77 0.72
N HIS A 47 5.77 0.48 0.42
CA HIS A 47 6.57 -0.47 1.19
C HIS A 47 6.88 0.05 2.60
N SER A 48 6.97 -0.87 3.56
CA SER A 48 7.53 -0.62 4.90
C SER A 48 9.01 -0.99 4.95
N VAL A 49 9.68 -0.74 6.08
CA VAL A 49 11.07 -1.23 6.31
C VAL A 49 11.16 -2.75 6.49
N GLU A 50 10.05 -3.44 6.66
CA GLU A 50 10.04 -4.86 6.98
C GLU A 50 10.37 -5.74 5.77
N THR A 51 11.13 -6.80 6.02
CA THR A 51 11.41 -7.91 5.10
C THR A 51 10.78 -9.20 5.64
N LEU A 52 10.51 -10.15 4.78
CA LEU A 52 10.16 -11.50 5.18
C LEU A 52 11.41 -12.24 5.65
N SER A 53 11.28 -13.07 6.68
CA SER A 53 12.35 -13.96 7.12
C SER A 53 12.67 -15.00 6.04
N LYS A 54 13.89 -15.54 6.07
CA LYS A 54 14.34 -16.59 5.15
C LYS A 54 13.34 -17.75 5.10
N GLY A 55 13.02 -18.20 3.88
CA GLY A 55 12.08 -19.28 3.64
C GLY A 55 10.61 -18.92 3.86
N THR A 56 10.30 -17.69 4.23
CA THR A 56 8.92 -17.24 4.38
C THR A 56 8.37 -16.74 3.05
N TYR A 57 7.20 -17.21 2.74
CA TYR A 57 6.41 -16.83 1.58
C TYR A 57 5.17 -16.08 2.05
N GLU A 58 4.82 -14.94 1.42
CA GLU A 58 3.58 -14.23 1.67
C GLU A 58 2.76 -14.16 0.39
N PHE A 59 1.53 -14.63 0.47
CA PHE A 59 0.50 -14.39 -0.53
C PHE A 59 -0.35 -13.21 -0.11
N ARG A 60 -0.55 -12.24 -1.04
CA ARG A 60 -1.25 -11.00 -0.76
C ARG A 60 -2.32 -10.72 -1.81
N ILE A 61 -3.51 -10.36 -1.36
CA ILE A 61 -4.61 -9.83 -2.18
C ILE A 61 -4.89 -8.42 -1.70
N GLU A 62 -4.85 -7.47 -2.63
CA GLU A 62 -5.14 -6.06 -2.39
C GLU A 62 -6.27 -5.66 -3.32
N HIS A 63 -7.28 -5.02 -2.78
CA HIS A 63 -8.49 -4.65 -3.53
C HIS A 63 -8.90 -3.22 -3.23
N ARG A 64 -9.38 -2.50 -4.26
CA ARG A 64 -9.96 -1.16 -4.14
C ARG A 64 -11.29 -1.08 -4.83
N PHE A 65 -12.23 -0.48 -4.13
CA PHE A 65 -13.54 -0.15 -4.62
C PHE A 65 -13.55 1.19 -5.36
N GLY A 66 -14.72 1.60 -5.83
CA GLY A 66 -14.94 2.89 -6.46
C GLY A 66 -14.89 4.06 -5.47
N ASP A 67 -15.17 5.24 -6.00
CA ASP A 67 -15.27 6.47 -5.21
C ASP A 67 -16.45 6.41 -4.22
N ILE A 68 -16.21 6.75 -2.95
CA ILE A 68 -17.23 6.66 -1.91
C ILE A 68 -18.22 7.81 -2.00
N ALA A 69 -17.74 9.05 -2.07
CA ALA A 69 -18.57 10.24 -1.87
C ALA A 69 -18.31 11.39 -2.85
N GLY A 70 -17.40 11.21 -3.81
CA GLY A 70 -17.14 12.18 -4.87
C GLY A 70 -18.16 12.12 -6.01
N VAL A 71 -17.82 12.71 -7.13
CA VAL A 71 -18.73 12.86 -8.31
C VAL A 71 -19.19 11.51 -8.86
N ASN A 72 -18.34 10.47 -8.75
CA ASN A 72 -18.63 9.12 -9.24
C ASN A 72 -19.03 8.17 -8.10
N GLY A 73 -19.39 8.67 -6.95
CA GLY A 73 -19.74 7.90 -5.75
C GLY A 73 -21.18 8.09 -5.30
N GLY A 74 -21.40 7.93 -4.00
CA GLY A 74 -22.69 8.14 -3.34
C GLY A 74 -23.63 6.93 -3.39
N VAL A 75 -24.87 7.14 -3.00
CA VAL A 75 -25.87 6.06 -2.81
C VAL A 75 -26.12 5.28 -4.10
N GLN A 76 -26.13 5.95 -5.26
CA GLN A 76 -26.38 5.30 -6.56
C GLN A 76 -25.29 4.30 -6.98
N GLN A 77 -24.11 4.41 -6.41
CA GLN A 77 -22.98 3.51 -6.64
C GLN A 77 -22.68 2.66 -5.38
N MET A 78 -23.68 2.53 -4.50
CA MET A 78 -23.53 1.86 -3.21
C MET A 78 -22.25 2.29 -2.47
N PHE A 79 -21.98 3.63 -2.47
CA PHE A 79 -20.74 4.20 -1.89
C PHE A 79 -19.45 3.59 -2.46
N GLY A 80 -19.43 3.32 -3.76
CA GLY A 80 -18.31 2.77 -4.49
C GLY A 80 -18.23 1.24 -4.54
N PHE A 81 -19.07 0.51 -3.80
CA PHE A 81 -19.04 -0.96 -3.78
C PHE A 81 -19.43 -1.59 -5.12
N ASP A 82 -20.29 -0.94 -5.93
CA ASP A 82 -20.68 -1.43 -7.25
C ASP A 82 -19.55 -1.31 -8.28
N ASN A 83 -18.51 -0.53 -7.98
CA ASN A 83 -17.39 -0.28 -8.87
C ASN A 83 -16.09 -0.89 -8.34
N LEU A 84 -15.59 -1.90 -9.03
CA LEU A 84 -14.25 -2.44 -8.79
C LEU A 84 -13.21 -1.53 -9.45
N SER A 85 -12.40 -0.83 -8.64
CA SER A 85 -11.38 0.08 -9.16
C SER A 85 -10.11 -0.64 -9.54
N ASP A 86 -9.49 -1.36 -8.62
CA ASP A 86 -8.25 -2.10 -8.87
C ASP A 86 -8.14 -3.31 -7.93
N MET A 87 -7.48 -4.34 -8.42
CA MET A 87 -7.13 -5.54 -7.65
C MET A 87 -5.71 -5.94 -7.98
N ARG A 88 -4.90 -6.20 -6.95
CA ARG A 88 -3.56 -6.75 -7.10
C ARG A 88 -3.45 -8.06 -6.33
N ILE A 89 -2.94 -9.09 -7.01
CA ILE A 89 -2.53 -10.36 -6.41
C ILE A 89 -1.02 -10.40 -6.46
N ALA A 90 -0.39 -10.64 -5.32
CA ALA A 90 1.07 -10.63 -5.19
C ALA A 90 1.58 -11.84 -4.41
N MET A 91 2.82 -12.16 -4.71
CA MET A 91 3.63 -13.18 -4.08
C MET A 91 4.95 -12.57 -3.67
N GLU A 92 5.32 -12.72 -2.40
CA GLU A 92 6.56 -12.19 -1.84
C GLU A 92 7.33 -13.33 -1.16
N TYR A 93 8.66 -13.33 -1.26
CA TYR A 93 9.49 -14.40 -0.72
C TYR A 93 10.76 -13.85 -0.07
N GLY A 94 11.05 -14.30 1.15
CA GLY A 94 12.28 -14.03 1.89
C GLY A 94 13.41 -14.99 1.45
N ILE A 95 14.36 -14.47 0.69
CA ILE A 95 15.55 -15.23 0.27
C ILE A 95 16.52 -15.40 1.45
N THR A 96 16.70 -14.31 2.21
CA THR A 96 17.38 -14.27 3.50
C THR A 96 16.55 -13.40 4.45
N ASP A 97 16.93 -13.27 5.71
CA ASP A 97 16.25 -12.36 6.65
C ASP A 97 16.35 -10.89 6.24
N GLN A 98 17.29 -10.55 5.38
CA GLN A 98 17.51 -9.20 4.89
C GLN A 98 17.05 -8.99 3.46
N LEU A 99 17.05 -10.03 2.62
CA LEU A 99 16.75 -9.93 1.19
C LEU A 99 15.45 -10.63 0.86
N MET A 100 14.52 -9.92 0.27
CA MET A 100 13.28 -10.45 -0.26
C MET A 100 13.00 -9.95 -1.69
N VAL A 101 12.21 -10.73 -2.39
CA VAL A 101 11.70 -10.41 -3.73
C VAL A 101 10.17 -10.50 -3.72
N GLY A 102 9.54 -9.79 -4.62
CA GLY A 102 8.11 -9.88 -4.82
C GLY A 102 7.71 -9.73 -6.28
N PHE A 103 6.61 -10.35 -6.61
CA PHE A 103 5.97 -10.29 -7.92
C PHE A 103 4.47 -10.07 -7.74
N GLY A 104 3.87 -9.22 -8.56
CA GLY A 104 2.44 -8.93 -8.50
C GLY A 104 1.81 -8.76 -9.88
N ARG A 105 0.49 -8.92 -9.90
CA ARG A 105 -0.34 -8.62 -11.06
C ARG A 105 -1.52 -7.77 -10.63
N SER A 106 -1.63 -6.58 -11.23
CA SER A 106 -2.75 -5.68 -11.03
C SER A 106 -3.69 -5.68 -12.24
N LYS A 107 -4.98 -5.60 -11.97
CA LYS A 107 -6.02 -5.45 -12.98
C LYS A 107 -7.13 -4.56 -12.44
N GLY A 108 -7.40 -3.46 -13.16
CA GLY A 108 -8.45 -2.54 -12.72
C GLY A 108 -8.75 -1.43 -13.71
N THR A 109 -9.36 -0.39 -13.22
CA THR A 109 -9.73 0.81 -13.97
C THR A 109 -8.77 1.98 -13.73
N GLY A 110 -7.71 1.77 -12.93
CA GLY A 110 -6.70 2.78 -12.61
C GLY A 110 -6.07 3.35 -13.88
N ALA A 111 -6.21 4.66 -14.08
CA ALA A 111 -5.58 5.35 -15.19
C ALA A 111 -4.10 5.63 -14.86
N PRO A 112 -3.23 5.67 -15.86
CA PRO A 112 -3.50 5.33 -17.26
C PRO A 112 -3.42 3.83 -17.55
N TYR A 113 -2.83 3.03 -16.66
CA TYR A 113 -2.52 1.63 -16.92
C TYR A 113 -3.48 0.70 -16.17
N ARG A 114 -4.16 -0.19 -16.93
CA ARG A 114 -5.22 -1.06 -16.40
C ARG A 114 -4.81 -2.50 -16.18
N SER A 115 -3.67 -2.91 -16.67
CA SER A 115 -3.21 -4.30 -16.65
C SER A 115 -1.70 -4.28 -16.50
N LEU A 116 -1.23 -4.58 -15.29
CA LEU A 116 0.17 -4.50 -14.92
C LEU A 116 0.66 -5.83 -14.36
N VAL A 117 1.91 -6.14 -14.62
CA VAL A 117 2.73 -7.01 -13.79
C VAL A 117 3.82 -6.17 -13.18
N ASP A 118 4.16 -6.43 -11.93
CA ASP A 118 5.19 -5.71 -11.21
C ASP A 118 6.13 -6.69 -10.50
N GLY A 119 7.35 -6.26 -10.28
CA GLY A 119 8.32 -7.00 -9.49
C GLY A 119 9.26 -6.06 -8.76
N PHE A 120 9.76 -6.51 -7.61
CA PHE A 120 10.69 -5.73 -6.81
C PHE A 120 11.71 -6.62 -6.08
N VAL A 121 12.82 -5.99 -5.72
CA VAL A 121 13.82 -6.51 -4.80
C VAL A 121 13.89 -5.55 -3.62
N LYS A 122 13.95 -6.09 -2.40
CA LYS A 122 13.98 -5.33 -1.16
C LYS A 122 15.06 -5.86 -0.25
N TYR A 123 15.91 -4.96 0.26
CA TYR A 123 17.04 -5.30 1.10
C TYR A 123 17.06 -4.46 2.38
N LYS A 124 16.98 -5.13 3.53
CA LYS A 124 17.13 -4.51 4.85
C LYS A 124 18.62 -4.30 5.15
N VAL A 125 19.04 -3.03 5.14
CA VAL A 125 20.44 -2.64 5.38
C VAL A 125 20.74 -2.65 6.87
N ILE A 126 19.82 -2.10 7.69
CA ILE A 126 19.96 -1.99 9.14
C ILE A 126 18.59 -2.30 9.77
N GLY A 127 18.57 -3.12 10.81
CA GLY A 127 17.42 -3.31 11.69
C GLY A 127 17.56 -2.47 12.96
N GLN A 128 16.46 -1.95 13.48
CA GLN A 128 16.46 -1.29 14.78
C GLN A 128 16.68 -2.31 15.89
N GLU A 129 17.76 -2.12 16.64
CA GLU A 129 18.13 -2.96 17.78
C GLU A 129 18.47 -2.05 18.97
N PRO A 130 17.95 -2.36 20.18
CA PRO A 130 18.32 -1.62 21.39
C PRO A 130 19.84 -1.57 21.58
N LYS A 131 20.37 -0.40 21.88
CA LYS A 131 21.81 -0.15 22.12
C LYS A 131 22.74 -0.29 20.90
N LYS A 132 22.24 -0.75 19.73
CA LYS A 132 23.06 -0.97 18.54
C LYS A 132 22.68 -0.07 17.38
N SER A 133 21.42 0.01 17.04
CA SER A 133 20.91 0.92 16.01
C SER A 133 19.58 1.53 16.43
N PRO A 134 19.44 2.87 16.44
CA PRO A 134 18.19 3.52 16.78
C PRO A 134 17.14 3.48 15.67
N ILE A 135 17.51 3.11 14.45
CA ILE A 135 16.65 3.13 13.26
C ILE A 135 16.76 1.86 12.45
N SER A 136 15.72 1.58 11.65
CA SER A 136 15.77 0.59 10.56
C SER A 136 15.93 1.30 9.22
N ILE A 137 16.75 0.74 8.33
CA ILE A 137 16.95 1.22 6.96
C ILE A 137 16.77 0.06 6.00
N THR A 138 15.93 0.28 4.97
CA THR A 138 15.64 -0.70 3.92
C THR A 138 15.63 -0.01 2.56
N ALA A 139 16.28 -0.61 1.57
CA ALA A 139 16.23 -0.18 0.18
C ALA A 139 15.29 -1.08 -0.62
N VAL A 140 14.52 -0.49 -1.53
CA VAL A 140 13.62 -1.18 -2.46
C VAL A 140 13.80 -0.63 -3.85
N ALA A 141 13.86 -1.50 -4.84
CA ALA A 141 13.81 -1.13 -6.25
C ALA A 141 12.90 -2.11 -6.99
N GLY A 142 12.12 -1.59 -7.93
CA GLY A 142 11.18 -2.41 -8.68
C GLY A 142 10.79 -1.80 -10.01
N SER A 143 10.05 -2.58 -10.77
CA SER A 143 9.52 -2.16 -12.06
C SER A 143 8.09 -2.67 -12.24
N SER A 144 7.34 -2.02 -13.11
CA SER A 144 6.07 -2.48 -13.60
C SER A 144 6.05 -2.48 -15.14
N PHE A 145 5.39 -3.47 -15.70
CA PHE A 145 5.15 -3.60 -17.13
C PHE A 145 3.65 -3.67 -17.40
N THR A 146 3.14 -2.79 -18.27
CA THR A 146 1.75 -2.87 -18.70
C THR A 146 1.58 -3.73 -19.96
N TYR A 147 0.71 -4.73 -19.86
CA TYR A 147 0.36 -5.62 -20.98
C TYR A 147 -0.99 -5.27 -21.61
N MET A 148 -1.56 -4.11 -21.30
CA MET A 148 -2.80 -3.64 -21.91
C MET A 148 -2.64 -3.42 -23.43
N THR A 149 -3.74 -3.52 -24.15
CA THR A 149 -3.79 -3.17 -25.59
C THR A 149 -3.43 -1.69 -25.75
N ALA A 150 -2.54 -1.40 -26.71
CA ALA A 150 -2.17 -0.03 -27.04
C ALA A 150 -3.40 0.74 -27.58
N ALA A 151 -3.51 2.00 -27.16
CA ALA A 151 -4.52 2.89 -27.72
C ALA A 151 -4.19 3.24 -29.17
N PRO A 152 -5.18 3.35 -30.07
CA PRO A 152 -4.96 3.78 -31.45
C PRO A 152 -4.58 5.26 -31.56
N ASP A 153 -4.99 6.09 -30.59
CA ASP A 153 -4.72 7.52 -30.53
C ASP A 153 -3.27 7.77 -30.08
N GLU A 154 -2.46 8.36 -30.96
CA GLU A 154 -1.05 8.68 -30.74
C GLU A 154 -0.85 9.76 -29.66
N GLY A 155 -1.85 10.57 -29.35
CA GLY A 155 -1.81 11.58 -28.28
C GLY A 155 -1.91 11.00 -26.88
N LEU A 156 -2.28 9.72 -26.73
CA LEU A 156 -2.43 9.09 -25.43
C LEU A 156 -1.15 8.41 -24.94
N VAL A 157 -0.85 8.51 -23.67
CA VAL A 157 0.27 7.80 -23.01
C VAL A 157 0.15 6.28 -23.09
N THR A 158 -1.03 5.78 -23.44
CA THR A 158 -1.33 4.36 -23.62
C THR A 158 -1.18 3.88 -25.08
N HIS A 159 -0.72 4.76 -25.98
CA HIS A 159 -0.40 4.39 -27.37
C HIS A 159 0.84 3.47 -27.48
N PHE A 160 1.83 3.68 -26.62
CA PHE A 160 3.07 2.88 -26.52
C PHE A 160 3.80 2.67 -27.86
N PRO A 161 4.34 3.72 -28.49
CA PRO A 161 5.07 3.60 -29.77
C PRO A 161 6.21 2.57 -29.77
N LYS A 162 6.80 2.29 -28.59
CA LYS A 162 7.87 1.31 -28.39
C LYS A 162 7.54 0.40 -27.21
N ALA A 163 8.02 -0.85 -27.22
CA ALA A 163 7.81 -1.80 -26.14
C ALA A 163 8.33 -1.29 -24.78
N VAL A 164 9.46 -0.56 -24.77
CA VAL A 164 10.04 0.02 -23.56
C VAL A 164 9.12 1.06 -22.90
N HIS A 165 8.21 1.70 -23.65
CA HIS A 165 7.26 2.66 -23.11
C HIS A 165 6.24 2.03 -22.16
N ARG A 166 6.16 0.71 -22.11
CA ARG A 166 5.31 -0.05 -21.20
C ARG A 166 5.92 -0.29 -19.82
N LEU A 167 7.22 0.04 -19.67
CA LEU A 167 7.99 -0.15 -18.45
C LEU A 167 8.05 1.14 -17.64
N ASN A 168 7.84 1.02 -16.33
CA ASN A 168 8.08 2.07 -15.35
C ASN A 168 8.89 1.48 -14.20
N TYR A 169 9.67 2.31 -13.52
CA TYR A 169 10.57 1.90 -12.46
C TYR A 169 10.37 2.74 -11.22
N PHE A 170 10.72 2.20 -10.07
CA PHE A 170 10.81 2.96 -8.83
C PHE A 170 11.99 2.50 -8.00
N ALA A 171 12.50 3.42 -7.18
CA ALA A 171 13.49 3.16 -6.15
C ALA A 171 13.13 3.93 -4.89
N GLN A 172 13.25 3.29 -3.72
CA GLN A 172 12.93 3.88 -2.43
C GLN A 172 13.99 3.51 -1.40
N ILE A 173 14.22 4.43 -0.47
CA ILE A 173 14.94 4.16 0.77
C ILE A 173 13.95 4.42 1.91
N HIS A 174 13.71 3.43 2.75
CA HIS A 174 12.87 3.56 3.93
C HIS A 174 13.73 3.72 5.16
N VAL A 175 13.51 4.77 5.91
CA VAL A 175 14.13 5.00 7.22
C VAL A 175 13.02 5.06 8.25
N ALA A 176 13.03 4.15 9.20
CA ALA A 176 11.97 4.05 10.19
C ALA A 176 12.51 3.97 11.61
N HIS A 177 11.70 4.46 12.54
CA HIS A 177 11.93 4.36 13.97
C HIS A 177 10.67 3.88 14.69
N HIS A 178 10.85 2.91 15.56
CA HIS A 178 9.83 2.40 16.46
C HIS A 178 9.95 3.07 17.81
N PHE A 179 8.89 3.75 18.25
CA PHE A 179 8.84 4.49 19.52
C PHE A 179 8.17 3.65 20.61
N GLY A 180 8.95 3.16 21.54
CA GLY A 180 8.44 2.31 22.63
C GLY A 180 7.65 1.12 22.07
N ASP A 181 6.49 0.80 22.67
CA ASP A 181 5.73 -0.39 22.32
C ASP A 181 4.59 -0.15 21.31
N ARG A 182 4.30 1.09 20.97
CA ARG A 182 3.04 1.43 20.29
C ARG A 182 3.18 2.21 19.00
N GLY A 183 4.21 3.04 18.86
CA GLY A 183 4.32 3.98 17.77
C GLY A 183 5.42 3.63 16.79
N ALA A 184 5.21 3.89 15.50
CA ALA A 184 6.25 3.83 14.48
C ALA A 184 6.09 4.96 13.47
N LEU A 185 7.21 5.47 12.99
CA LEU A 185 7.27 6.47 11.93
C LEU A 185 8.29 6.03 10.89
N GLN A 186 7.94 6.23 9.63
CA GLN A 186 8.82 5.94 8.48
C GLN A 186 8.84 7.12 7.53
N VAL A 187 10.01 7.42 6.99
CA VAL A 187 10.22 8.38 5.90
C VAL A 187 10.77 7.61 4.70
N SER A 188 10.27 7.91 3.51
CA SER A 188 10.53 7.14 2.29
C SER A 188 10.86 8.06 1.11
N PRO A 189 12.09 8.58 0.99
CA PRO A 189 12.57 9.18 -0.26
C PRO A 189 12.36 8.20 -1.42
N THR A 190 11.73 8.69 -2.47
CA THR A 190 11.26 7.87 -3.60
C THR A 190 11.56 8.54 -4.93
N LEU A 191 12.08 7.76 -5.88
CA LEU A 191 12.19 8.10 -7.29
C LEU A 191 11.26 7.18 -8.08
N VAL A 192 10.45 7.76 -8.97
CA VAL A 192 9.66 7.02 -9.97
C VAL A 192 10.08 7.49 -11.36
N HIS A 193 10.50 6.55 -12.21
CA HIS A 193 10.82 6.80 -13.61
C HIS A 193 9.77 6.17 -14.52
N ARG A 194 9.22 6.95 -15.45
CA ARG A 194 8.24 6.51 -16.43
C ARG A 194 8.81 6.70 -17.83
N ASN A 195 8.92 5.61 -18.59
CA ASN A 195 9.54 5.66 -19.92
C ASN A 195 8.71 6.44 -20.97
N TYR A 196 7.42 6.63 -20.70
CA TYR A 196 6.55 7.38 -21.60
C TYR A 196 5.50 8.15 -20.81
N VAL A 197 5.43 9.45 -21.06
CA VAL A 197 4.52 10.38 -20.39
C VAL A 197 3.92 11.36 -21.41
N ALA A 198 2.88 12.06 -21.04
CA ALA A 198 2.34 13.15 -21.83
C ALA A 198 3.40 14.28 -22.01
N SER A 199 3.31 15.04 -23.08
CA SER A 199 4.24 16.17 -23.36
C SER A 199 4.24 17.25 -22.28
N THR A 200 3.22 17.30 -21.45
CA THR A 200 3.05 18.23 -20.32
C THR A 200 3.46 17.62 -18.97
N ASP A 201 4.07 16.44 -18.98
CA ASP A 201 4.50 15.72 -17.78
C ASP A 201 6.00 15.40 -17.86
N VAL A 202 6.59 14.93 -16.78
CA VAL A 202 8.03 14.59 -16.68
C VAL A 202 8.19 13.09 -16.45
N ASN A 203 9.25 12.51 -17.00
CA ASN A 203 9.56 11.09 -16.83
C ASN A 203 9.94 10.75 -15.38
N ASP A 204 10.73 11.64 -14.74
CA ASP A 204 11.25 11.43 -13.39
C ASP A 204 10.44 12.20 -12.36
N LEU A 205 9.89 11.51 -11.38
CA LEU A 205 9.20 12.08 -10.24
C LEU A 205 9.94 11.75 -8.96
N PHE A 206 10.28 12.79 -8.18
CA PHE A 206 10.76 12.65 -6.82
C PHE A 206 9.61 12.82 -5.85
N ALA A 207 9.50 11.91 -4.88
CA ALA A 207 8.49 11.98 -3.84
C ALA A 207 9.10 11.67 -2.47
N LEU A 208 8.48 12.23 -1.43
CA LEU A 208 8.77 11.89 -0.05
C LEU A 208 7.52 11.24 0.55
N GLY A 209 7.62 9.97 0.87
CA GLY A 209 6.62 9.25 1.66
C GLY A 209 6.84 9.50 3.15
N ILE A 210 5.76 9.71 3.88
CA ILE A 210 5.72 9.70 5.34
C ILE A 210 4.63 8.72 5.75
N SER A 211 4.98 7.77 6.62
CA SER A 211 4.05 6.74 7.09
C SER A 211 4.17 6.60 8.59
N GLY A 212 3.04 6.39 9.25
CA GLY A 212 2.98 6.21 10.68
C GLY A 212 2.08 5.05 11.07
N ARG A 213 2.38 4.42 12.21
CA ARG A 213 1.60 3.34 12.79
C ARG A 213 1.44 3.55 14.28
N ILE A 214 0.22 3.35 14.79
CA ILE A 214 -0.09 3.38 16.23
C ILE A 214 -0.82 2.09 16.58
N ARG A 215 -0.22 1.26 17.43
CA ARG A 215 -0.85 0.05 17.95
C ARG A 215 -1.89 0.43 19.01
N LEU A 216 -3.15 0.09 18.75
CA LEU A 216 -4.26 0.35 19.65
C LEU A 216 -4.41 -0.76 20.68
N THR A 217 -4.30 -2.00 20.23
CA THR A 217 -4.36 -3.23 21.06
C THR A 217 -3.33 -4.23 20.57
N SER A 218 -3.27 -5.42 21.16
CA SER A 218 -2.45 -6.52 20.65
C SER A 218 -2.83 -6.97 19.23
N ARG A 219 -4.07 -6.72 18.81
CA ARG A 219 -4.61 -7.19 17.52
C ARG A 219 -4.92 -6.07 16.53
N PHE A 220 -5.00 -4.82 16.96
CA PHE A 220 -5.41 -3.69 16.12
C PHE A 220 -4.38 -2.57 16.12
N ALA A 221 -4.14 -2.00 14.95
CA ALA A 221 -3.34 -0.79 14.79
C ALA A 221 -3.99 0.17 13.78
N LEU A 222 -3.81 1.47 14.01
CA LEU A 222 -4.12 2.52 13.05
C LEU A 222 -2.85 2.86 12.28
N VAL A 223 -2.99 2.99 10.96
CA VAL A 223 -1.89 3.28 10.05
C VAL A 223 -2.26 4.42 9.14
N GLY A 224 -1.29 5.28 8.84
CA GLY A 224 -1.44 6.35 7.87
C GLY A 224 -0.23 6.48 6.97
N GLU A 225 -0.44 6.92 5.75
CA GLU A 225 0.64 7.24 4.81
C GLU A 225 0.27 8.44 3.93
N TYR A 226 1.30 9.18 3.52
CA TYR A 226 1.18 10.30 2.59
C TYR A 226 2.45 10.41 1.75
N TYR A 227 2.28 10.60 0.44
CA TYR A 227 3.38 10.80 -0.50
C TYR A 227 3.28 12.17 -1.14
N HIS A 228 4.28 13.01 -0.86
CA HIS A 228 4.42 14.34 -1.44
C HIS A 228 5.35 14.29 -2.66
N CYS A 229 4.83 14.68 -3.83
CA CYS A 229 5.64 14.80 -5.05
C CYS A 229 6.23 16.20 -5.16
N PHE A 230 7.55 16.30 -5.24
CA PHE A 230 8.29 17.59 -5.29
C PHE A 230 8.24 18.27 -6.65
N ASN A 231 8.07 17.53 -7.71
CA ASN A 231 7.94 18.07 -9.07
C ASN A 231 6.58 18.73 -9.26
N GLY A 232 6.25 19.68 -8.44
CA GLY A 232 4.99 20.40 -8.32
C GLY A 232 4.16 20.62 -9.60
N SER A 233 3.14 21.44 -9.55
CA SER A 233 2.22 21.68 -10.65
C SER A 233 2.84 22.22 -11.95
N GLN A 234 4.09 22.67 -11.93
CA GLN A 234 4.82 23.15 -13.12
C GLN A 234 5.36 22.03 -14.00
N PHE A 235 5.62 20.84 -13.45
CA PHE A 235 6.32 19.74 -14.12
C PHE A 235 5.53 18.43 -14.12
N ARG A 236 4.39 18.41 -13.45
CA ARG A 236 3.49 17.27 -13.41
C ARG A 236 2.21 17.60 -14.18
N GLN A 237 1.71 16.66 -14.96
CA GLN A 237 0.47 16.85 -15.71
C GLN A 237 -0.65 17.38 -14.81
N THR A 238 -1.39 18.38 -15.29
CA THR A 238 -2.51 18.96 -14.57
C THR A 238 -3.57 17.90 -14.24
N GLY A 239 -4.09 17.93 -13.02
CA GLY A 239 -5.12 16.99 -12.56
C GLY A 239 -4.61 15.88 -11.65
N PHE A 240 -3.29 15.69 -11.53
CA PHE A 240 -2.71 14.78 -10.54
C PHE A 240 -2.47 15.47 -9.20
N THR A 241 -2.59 14.71 -8.12
CA THR A 241 -2.45 15.15 -6.73
C THR A 241 -1.63 14.15 -5.93
N ASN A 242 -1.33 14.49 -4.70
CA ASN A 242 -0.57 13.63 -3.81
C ASN A 242 -1.43 12.48 -3.25
N SER A 243 -0.84 11.30 -3.14
CA SER A 243 -1.50 10.13 -2.58
C SER A 243 -1.48 10.18 -1.06
N GLY A 244 -2.60 9.87 -0.43
CA GLY A 244 -2.73 9.69 1.01
C GLY A 244 -3.66 8.53 1.33
N ALA A 245 -3.42 7.87 2.46
CA ALA A 245 -4.25 6.77 2.92
C ALA A 245 -4.28 6.66 4.45
N LEU A 246 -5.39 6.16 4.97
CA LEU A 246 -5.58 5.78 6.37
C LEU A 246 -6.09 4.34 6.41
N ALA A 247 -5.66 3.56 7.39
CA ALA A 247 -6.06 2.17 7.50
C ALA A 247 -6.19 1.70 8.95
N LEU A 248 -7.08 0.74 9.14
CA LEU A 248 -7.15 -0.10 10.33
C LEU A 248 -6.56 -1.47 9.97
N GLU A 249 -5.53 -1.85 10.67
CA GLU A 249 -4.92 -3.18 10.60
C GLU A 249 -5.52 -4.09 11.67
N TRP A 250 -5.74 -5.33 11.29
CA TRP A 250 -6.14 -6.41 12.21
C TRP A 250 -5.25 -7.62 12.00
N PHE A 251 -4.60 -8.04 13.10
CA PHE A 251 -3.67 -9.17 13.10
C PHE A 251 -4.32 -10.41 13.69
N THR A 252 -4.13 -11.52 12.99
CA THR A 252 -4.40 -12.85 13.51
C THR A 252 -3.15 -13.72 13.29
N PHE A 253 -3.11 -14.88 13.88
CA PHE A 253 -2.00 -15.80 13.65
C PHE A 253 -1.89 -16.15 12.16
N GLY A 254 -0.79 -15.71 11.53
CA GLY A 254 -0.48 -15.97 10.11
C GLY A 254 -1.22 -15.11 9.08
N HIS A 255 -2.19 -14.25 9.49
CA HIS A 255 -2.87 -13.33 8.58
C HIS A 255 -2.75 -11.89 9.03
N ASN A 256 -2.63 -11.01 8.06
CA ASN A 256 -2.75 -9.56 8.21
C ASN A 256 -3.92 -9.08 7.36
N PHE A 257 -4.89 -8.46 8.00
CA PHE A 257 -6.02 -7.83 7.33
C PHE A 257 -5.91 -6.31 7.48
N THR A 258 -6.17 -5.59 6.41
CA THR A 258 -6.18 -4.13 6.42
C THR A 258 -7.43 -3.63 5.72
N ILE A 259 -8.18 -2.74 6.37
CA ILE A 259 -9.24 -1.96 5.74
C ILE A 259 -8.72 -0.54 5.62
N ASN A 260 -8.72 0.01 4.41
CA ASN A 260 -8.11 1.31 4.13
C ASN A 260 -9.03 2.26 3.37
N LEU A 261 -8.79 3.55 3.58
CA LEU A 261 -9.35 4.66 2.81
C LEU A 261 -8.19 5.37 2.13
N THR A 262 -8.27 5.59 0.83
CA THR A 262 -7.24 6.27 0.05
C THR A 262 -7.84 7.07 -1.11
N ASN A 263 -7.18 8.17 -1.50
CA ASN A 263 -7.52 8.89 -2.72
C ASN A 263 -6.85 8.33 -3.98
N SER A 264 -6.10 7.22 -3.86
CA SER A 264 -5.44 6.61 -5.01
C SER A 264 -6.27 5.47 -5.61
N GLY A 265 -6.42 5.47 -6.92
CA GLY A 265 -7.04 4.37 -7.67
C GLY A 265 -6.09 3.20 -7.91
N GLY A 266 -4.80 3.45 -8.08
CA GLY A 266 -3.79 2.42 -8.31
C GLY A 266 -3.16 1.89 -7.01
N ILE A 267 -2.58 0.69 -7.04
CA ILE A 267 -2.02 0.02 -5.87
C ILE A 267 -0.48 0.09 -5.85
N GLY A 268 0.19 -0.09 -6.99
CA GLY A 268 1.66 -0.08 -7.05
C GLY A 268 2.28 1.31 -7.08
N GLU A 269 3.56 1.44 -6.67
CA GLU A 269 4.32 2.69 -6.57
C GLU A 269 4.34 3.48 -7.88
N THR A 270 4.46 2.78 -9.00
CA THR A 270 4.42 3.37 -10.35
C THR A 270 3.02 3.83 -10.78
N GLN A 271 2.00 3.59 -9.96
CA GLN A 271 0.62 4.03 -10.19
C GLN A 271 0.19 5.08 -9.17
N PHE A 272 0.22 4.77 -7.86
CA PHE A 272 -0.35 5.67 -6.86
C PHE A 272 0.46 6.95 -6.68
N ILE A 273 1.79 6.91 -6.86
CA ILE A 273 2.62 8.11 -6.72
C ILE A 273 2.39 9.07 -7.89
N PRO A 274 2.54 8.64 -9.18
CA PRO A 274 2.41 9.57 -10.30
C PRO A 274 0.98 9.90 -10.71
N TYR A 275 0.01 9.01 -10.51
CA TYR A 275 -1.29 9.08 -11.19
C TYR A 275 -2.50 9.21 -10.27
N THR A 276 -2.32 9.58 -9.01
CA THR A 276 -3.44 9.92 -8.13
C THR A 276 -4.07 11.23 -8.60
N SER A 277 -5.37 11.21 -8.87
CA SER A 277 -6.14 12.36 -9.34
C SER A 277 -7.26 12.79 -8.39
N GLU A 278 -7.65 11.93 -7.48
CA GLU A 278 -8.75 12.16 -6.56
C GLU A 278 -8.31 12.96 -5.34
N GLN A 279 -9.21 13.80 -4.82
CA GLN A 279 -8.93 14.76 -3.75
C GLN A 279 -9.80 14.52 -2.54
N TRP A 280 -9.18 14.35 -1.37
CA TRP A 280 -9.85 14.17 -0.09
C TRP A 280 -10.87 15.29 0.21
N GLN A 281 -10.51 16.54 -0.10
CA GLN A 281 -11.34 17.71 0.15
C GLN A 281 -12.64 17.71 -0.68
N LYS A 282 -12.67 16.95 -1.77
CA LYS A 282 -13.86 16.77 -2.63
C LYS A 282 -14.66 15.51 -2.30
N GLY A 283 -14.32 14.81 -1.21
CA GLY A 283 -14.95 13.53 -0.86
C GLY A 283 -14.55 12.37 -1.78
N GLN A 284 -13.53 12.56 -2.63
CA GLN A 284 -13.06 11.58 -3.59
C GLN A 284 -12.04 10.67 -2.92
N PHE A 285 -12.51 9.63 -2.29
CA PHE A 285 -11.69 8.58 -1.69
C PHE A 285 -12.37 7.22 -1.81
N ARG A 286 -11.58 6.19 -1.75
CA ARG A 286 -11.94 4.81 -2.02
C ARG A 286 -11.74 3.95 -0.80
N LEU A 287 -12.67 3.03 -0.57
CA LEU A 287 -12.45 1.93 0.35
C LEU A 287 -11.56 0.88 -0.32
N GLY A 288 -10.70 0.27 0.44
CA GLY A 288 -9.92 -0.88 0.03
C GLY A 288 -9.73 -1.86 1.17
N PHE A 289 -9.32 -3.05 0.83
CA PHE A 289 -8.86 -4.02 1.80
C PHE A 289 -7.61 -4.74 1.29
N THR A 290 -6.83 -5.23 2.23
CA THR A 290 -5.68 -6.11 1.97
C THR A 290 -5.80 -7.34 2.85
N VAL A 291 -5.51 -8.50 2.28
CA VAL A 291 -5.35 -9.76 3.00
C VAL A 291 -3.99 -10.32 2.66
N GLY A 292 -3.12 -10.43 3.66
CA GLY A 292 -1.83 -11.09 3.57
C GLY A 292 -1.82 -12.38 4.38
N ARG A 293 -1.24 -13.44 3.83
CA ARG A 293 -1.01 -14.70 4.54
C ARG A 293 0.42 -15.16 4.36
N LYS A 294 1.10 -15.38 5.48
CA LYS A 294 2.47 -15.87 5.52
C LYS A 294 2.50 -17.40 5.69
N PHE A 295 3.42 -18.03 4.98
CA PHE A 295 3.71 -19.46 5.07
C PHE A 295 5.23 -19.62 5.23
N VAL A 296 5.66 -20.48 6.09
CA VAL A 296 7.08 -20.89 6.20
C VAL A 296 7.24 -22.16 5.38
N ILE A 297 8.21 -22.18 4.47
CA ILE A 297 8.58 -23.37 3.69
C ILE A 297 9.83 -23.91 4.39
N GLU A 298 9.69 -25.08 4.99
CA GLU A 298 10.79 -25.84 5.61
C GLU A 298 11.75 -26.38 4.55
#